data_0c3a0b31c49d134384f713e586afff8a
#
_entry.id   0c3a0b31c49d134384f713e586afff8a
#
_cell.length_a   1.000
_cell.length_b   1.000
_cell.length_c   1.000
_cell.angle_alpha   90.00
_cell.angle_beta   90.00
_cell.angle_gamma   90.00
#
_symmetry.space_group_name_H-M   'P 1'
#
loop_
_entity.id
_entity.type
_entity.pdbx_description
1 polymer ?
#
loop_
_entity_poly.entity_id
_entity_poly.type
_entity_poly.pdbx_seq_one_letter_code
_entity_poly.pdbx_strand_id
1 'polypeptide(L)'
;NVAVYASMLGAQSQYMGTFGTDDVAACVKTALEDLNIPFPRARCVAGTNGYAMVRLEDGDRVFIGSNRGGVAREQPLKLSREDVEYIAGFDVVHTSNNSWIDGELEKLDGIQTAVSYDFSGKWNEEERRNAVCPHIDYAFLSCGGLEPDQVRKVCDSMLHAGARAVVATMGGKGAMYADAAGEMIQPPEWVEPVDTLGAGDSFAAALLTALAPIGKPPKAGVERELLRQALSGAAHFAAQCCLKKGAFGCGRDISDERI
;
A
#
# COMPACT_ATOMS: atom_id res chain seq x y z
N ASN A 1 -2.51 -5.59 4.48
CA ASN A 1 -3.80 -5.12 3.96
C ASN A 1 -3.89 -5.35 2.44
N VAL A 2 -2.97 -4.80 1.63
CA VAL A 2 -3.05 -4.85 0.15
C VAL A 2 -3.16 -6.28 -0.38
N ALA A 3 -2.37 -7.25 0.13
CA ALA A 3 -2.45 -8.66 -0.29
C ALA A 3 -3.84 -9.26 -0.01
N VAL A 4 -4.43 -8.95 1.15
CA VAL A 4 -5.77 -9.43 1.52
C VAL A 4 -6.83 -8.82 0.60
N TYR A 5 -6.81 -7.52 0.39
CA TYR A 5 -7.77 -6.86 -0.49
C TYR A 5 -7.64 -7.31 -1.95
N ALA A 6 -6.42 -7.49 -2.45
CA ALA A 6 -6.20 -8.04 -3.79
C ALA A 6 -6.79 -9.45 -3.92
N SER A 7 -6.61 -10.31 -2.90
CA SER A 7 -7.24 -11.64 -2.87
C SER A 7 -8.76 -11.57 -2.87
N MET A 8 -9.37 -10.66 -2.10
CA MET A 8 -10.82 -10.41 -2.11
C MET A 8 -11.35 -10.01 -3.50
N LEU A 9 -10.50 -9.40 -4.32
CA LEU A 9 -10.79 -9.02 -5.71
C LEU A 9 -10.44 -10.10 -6.73
N GLY A 10 -10.05 -11.29 -6.28
CA GLY A 10 -9.77 -12.45 -7.12
C GLY A 10 -8.32 -12.60 -7.59
N ALA A 11 -7.40 -11.73 -7.14
CA ALA A 11 -5.98 -11.89 -7.43
C ALA A 11 -5.36 -13.04 -6.63
N GLN A 12 -4.38 -13.72 -7.21
CA GLN A 12 -3.53 -14.68 -6.50
C GLN A 12 -2.44 -13.91 -5.74
N SER A 13 -2.72 -13.53 -4.51
CA SER A 13 -1.81 -12.72 -3.71
C SER A 13 -1.02 -13.54 -2.70
N GLN A 14 0.18 -13.05 -2.40
CA GLN A 14 1.07 -13.63 -1.40
C GLN A 14 1.70 -12.52 -0.55
N TYR A 15 2.16 -12.88 0.64
CA TYR A 15 2.83 -11.95 1.54
C TYR A 15 4.31 -12.34 1.71
N MET A 16 5.17 -11.32 1.70
CA MET A 16 6.59 -11.45 1.97
C MET A 16 7.03 -10.35 2.95
N GLY A 17 7.65 -10.74 4.05
CA GLY A 17 8.08 -9.81 5.09
C GLY A 17 8.82 -10.52 6.21
N THR A 18 9.10 -9.79 7.31
CA THR A 18 9.76 -10.34 8.49
C THR A 18 8.77 -10.40 9.65
N PHE A 19 8.54 -11.60 10.16
CA PHE A 19 7.77 -11.86 11.37
C PHE A 19 8.67 -11.92 12.60
N GLY A 20 8.14 -11.45 13.73
CA GLY A 20 8.68 -11.73 15.04
C GLY A 20 8.35 -13.14 15.54
N THR A 21 8.60 -13.36 16.84
CA THR A 21 8.32 -14.64 17.53
C THR A 21 7.33 -14.48 18.67
N ASP A 22 6.69 -13.34 18.78
CA ASP A 22 5.71 -13.00 19.81
C ASP A 22 4.26 -13.33 19.38
N ASP A 23 3.31 -13.09 20.30
CA ASP A 23 1.87 -13.31 20.07
C ASP A 23 1.31 -12.42 18.94
N VAL A 24 1.92 -11.25 18.69
CA VAL A 24 1.51 -10.36 17.58
C VAL A 24 1.86 -11.03 16.26
N ALA A 25 3.06 -11.61 16.14
CA ALA A 25 3.46 -12.36 14.95
C ALA A 25 2.57 -13.58 14.72
N ALA A 26 2.23 -14.32 15.78
CA ALA A 26 1.31 -15.45 15.71
C ALA A 26 -0.07 -15.03 15.19
N CYS A 27 -0.60 -13.92 15.71
CA CYS A 27 -1.88 -13.35 15.27
C CYS A 27 -1.88 -13.01 13.78
N VAL A 28 -0.82 -12.35 13.27
CA VAL A 28 -0.72 -11.99 11.86
C VAL A 28 -0.62 -13.23 10.97
N LYS A 29 0.18 -14.23 11.36
CA LYS A 29 0.30 -15.49 10.61
C LYS A 29 -1.03 -16.22 10.52
N THR A 30 -1.72 -16.39 11.65
CA THR A 30 -3.05 -17.02 11.69
C THR A 30 -4.04 -16.28 10.79
N ALA A 31 -4.07 -14.93 10.84
CA ALA A 31 -4.95 -14.16 9.97
C ALA A 31 -4.64 -14.36 8.46
N LEU A 32 -3.36 -14.47 8.08
CA LEU A 32 -2.96 -14.75 6.70
C LEU A 32 -3.35 -16.18 6.29
N GLU A 33 -3.18 -17.17 7.17
CA GLU A 33 -3.57 -18.57 6.95
C GLU A 33 -5.08 -18.69 6.78
N ASP A 34 -5.87 -18.10 7.68
CA ASP A 34 -7.34 -18.10 7.63
C ASP A 34 -7.89 -17.45 6.36
N LEU A 35 -7.18 -16.44 5.85
CA LEU A 35 -7.51 -15.73 4.61
C LEU A 35 -6.88 -16.38 3.35
N ASN A 36 -6.22 -17.52 3.49
CA ASN A 36 -5.53 -18.23 2.42
C ASN A 36 -4.51 -17.34 1.65
N ILE A 37 -3.76 -16.51 2.38
CA ILE A 37 -2.65 -15.71 1.83
C ILE A 37 -1.33 -16.43 2.12
N PRO A 38 -0.71 -17.11 1.14
CA PRO A 38 0.57 -17.77 1.35
C PRO A 38 1.70 -16.78 1.63
N PHE A 39 2.69 -17.21 2.43
CA PHE A 39 3.88 -16.41 2.73
C PHE A 39 5.19 -17.24 2.73
N PRO A 40 5.45 -18.01 1.64
CA PRO A 40 6.55 -19.00 1.62
C PRO A 40 7.95 -18.35 1.68
N ARG A 41 8.06 -17.07 1.35
CA ARG A 41 9.32 -16.32 1.36
C ARG A 41 9.43 -15.35 2.55
N ALA A 42 8.51 -15.41 3.51
CA ALA A 42 8.62 -14.63 4.74
C ALA A 42 9.79 -15.10 5.61
N ARG A 43 10.36 -14.19 6.37
CA ARG A 43 11.42 -14.48 7.36
C ARG A 43 10.81 -14.52 8.76
N CYS A 44 11.40 -15.30 9.64
CA CYS A 44 11.04 -15.31 11.06
C CYS A 44 12.31 -15.01 11.87
N VAL A 45 12.24 -13.96 12.69
CA VAL A 45 13.38 -13.45 13.46
C VAL A 45 12.96 -13.31 14.92
N ALA A 46 13.84 -13.70 15.84
CA ALA A 46 13.56 -13.55 17.27
C ALA A 46 13.36 -12.07 17.65
N GLY A 47 12.26 -11.77 18.31
CA GLY A 47 11.89 -10.43 18.75
C GLY A 47 10.43 -10.09 18.51
N THR A 48 10.05 -8.83 18.77
CA THR A 48 8.67 -8.34 18.71
C THR A 48 8.28 -7.97 17.28
N ASN A 49 7.15 -8.46 16.83
CA ASN A 49 6.57 -8.07 15.54
C ASN A 49 6.19 -6.58 15.52
N GLY A 50 6.20 -5.97 14.35
CA GLY A 50 5.71 -4.60 14.17
C GLY A 50 4.22 -4.50 14.47
N TYR A 51 3.80 -3.48 15.23
CA TYR A 51 2.40 -3.15 15.47
C TYR A 51 2.17 -1.65 15.56
N ALA A 52 0.93 -1.25 15.29
CA ALA A 52 0.43 0.08 15.56
C ALA A 52 -0.87 -0.03 16.37
N MET A 53 -1.02 0.85 17.34
CA MET A 53 -2.24 0.98 18.18
C MET A 53 -3.04 2.17 17.68
N VAL A 54 -4.33 1.97 17.54
CA VAL A 54 -5.26 3.00 17.08
C VAL A 54 -6.49 3.03 17.98
N ARG A 55 -7.05 4.23 18.13
CA ARG A 55 -8.35 4.45 18.75
C ARG A 55 -9.32 4.91 17.67
N LEU A 56 -10.57 4.48 17.75
CA LEU A 56 -11.62 4.95 16.89
C LEU A 56 -12.31 6.14 17.57
N GLU A 57 -12.32 7.31 16.93
CA GLU A 57 -12.98 8.53 17.40
C GLU A 57 -13.86 9.04 16.25
N ASP A 58 -15.19 9.00 16.43
CA ASP A 58 -16.20 9.45 15.45
C ASP A 58 -16.01 8.87 14.02
N GLY A 59 -15.63 7.59 13.93
CA GLY A 59 -15.36 6.91 12.65
C GLY A 59 -13.96 7.14 12.10
N ASP A 60 -13.22 8.08 12.62
CA ASP A 60 -11.82 8.32 12.28
C ASP A 60 -10.86 7.60 13.22
N ARG A 61 -9.68 7.26 12.69
CA ARG A 61 -8.63 6.60 13.45
C ARG A 61 -7.57 7.56 13.93
N VAL A 62 -7.41 7.56 15.26
CA VAL A 62 -6.31 8.25 15.92
C VAL A 62 -5.22 7.23 16.27
N PHE A 63 -4.02 7.42 15.75
CA PHE A 63 -2.85 6.63 16.11
C PHE A 63 -2.38 7.02 17.51
N ILE A 64 -2.39 6.08 18.45
CA ILE A 64 -2.01 6.31 19.85
C ILE A 64 -0.62 5.77 20.18
N GLY A 65 -0.04 4.90 19.34
CA GLY A 65 1.31 4.40 19.53
C GLY A 65 1.70 3.32 18.53
N SER A 66 2.98 2.99 18.50
CA SER A 66 3.54 1.85 17.77
C SER A 66 4.90 1.49 18.33
N ASN A 67 5.37 0.26 18.08
CA ASN A 67 6.76 -0.12 18.32
C ASN A 67 7.68 0.23 17.14
N ARG A 68 7.23 1.11 16.24
CA ARG A 68 7.98 1.61 15.08
C ARG A 68 8.50 0.52 14.14
N GLY A 69 7.79 -0.59 14.01
CA GLY A 69 8.09 -1.66 13.06
C GLY A 69 8.72 -2.92 13.66
N GLY A 70 9.15 -2.90 14.93
CA GLY A 70 9.73 -4.08 15.59
C GLY A 70 10.85 -4.74 14.77
N VAL A 71 10.86 -6.08 14.72
CA VAL A 71 11.91 -6.84 14.00
C VAL A 71 12.02 -6.49 12.51
N ALA A 72 10.96 -6.05 11.85
CA ALA A 72 11.02 -5.65 10.45
C ALA A 72 11.88 -4.40 10.24
N ARG A 73 11.93 -3.51 11.23
CA ARG A 73 12.83 -2.36 11.24
C ARG A 73 14.23 -2.70 11.71
N GLU A 74 14.34 -3.51 12.77
CA GLU A 74 15.63 -3.86 13.38
C GLU A 74 16.46 -4.76 12.48
N GLN A 75 15.80 -5.66 11.75
CA GLN A 75 16.38 -6.60 10.81
C GLN A 75 15.57 -6.57 9.50
N PRO A 76 15.72 -5.51 8.68
CA PRO A 76 14.99 -5.35 7.44
C PRO A 76 15.17 -6.53 6.50
N LEU A 77 14.13 -6.86 5.76
CA LEU A 77 14.19 -7.87 4.72
C LEU A 77 15.25 -7.48 3.68
N LYS A 78 16.23 -8.38 3.49
CA LYS A 78 17.21 -8.26 2.42
C LYS A 78 16.83 -9.22 1.30
N LEU A 79 16.62 -8.66 0.10
CA LEU A 79 16.26 -9.45 -1.07
C LEU A 79 17.47 -10.21 -1.58
N SER A 80 17.38 -11.55 -1.56
CA SER A 80 18.34 -12.42 -2.26
C SER A 80 17.99 -12.51 -3.74
N ARG A 81 18.86 -13.13 -4.54
CA ARG A 81 18.58 -13.40 -5.95
C ARG A 81 17.32 -14.24 -6.13
N GLU A 82 17.14 -15.26 -5.30
CA GLU A 82 15.96 -16.13 -5.33
C GLU A 82 14.68 -15.37 -4.94
N ASP A 83 14.79 -14.34 -4.08
CA ASP A 83 13.64 -13.47 -3.76
C ASP A 83 13.26 -12.61 -4.98
N VAL A 84 14.24 -12.07 -5.69
CA VAL A 84 14.00 -11.30 -6.92
C VAL A 84 13.40 -12.18 -8.01
N GLU A 85 13.95 -13.40 -8.21
CA GLU A 85 13.41 -14.38 -9.16
C GLU A 85 11.96 -14.78 -8.80
N TYR A 86 11.67 -14.92 -7.51
CA TYR A 86 10.31 -15.19 -7.03
C TYR A 86 9.36 -14.01 -7.28
N ILE A 87 9.77 -12.78 -6.97
CA ILE A 87 8.99 -11.56 -7.23
C ILE A 87 8.72 -11.40 -8.73
N ALA A 88 9.68 -11.74 -9.58
CA ALA A 88 9.55 -11.67 -11.04
C ALA A 88 8.46 -12.59 -11.63
N GLY A 89 7.94 -13.51 -10.84
CA GLY A 89 6.80 -14.38 -11.21
C GLY A 89 5.41 -13.75 -11.00
N PHE A 90 5.34 -12.50 -10.52
CA PHE A 90 4.08 -11.79 -10.27
C PHE A 90 3.89 -10.62 -11.24
N ASP A 91 2.64 -10.24 -11.48
CA ASP A 91 2.31 -9.07 -12.29
C ASP A 91 2.65 -7.77 -11.56
N VAL A 92 2.42 -7.74 -10.23
CA VAL A 92 2.63 -6.57 -9.36
C VAL A 92 3.26 -6.99 -8.05
N VAL A 93 4.24 -6.22 -7.58
CA VAL A 93 4.71 -6.23 -6.20
C VAL A 93 4.38 -4.89 -5.55
N HIS A 94 3.77 -4.93 -4.36
CA HIS A 94 3.45 -3.73 -3.59
C HIS A 94 4.23 -3.71 -2.26
N THR A 95 4.82 -2.56 -1.96
CA THR A 95 5.51 -2.31 -0.69
C THR A 95 5.20 -0.89 -0.18
N SER A 96 5.77 -0.51 0.96
CA SER A 96 5.50 0.80 1.55
C SER A 96 6.67 1.33 2.39
N ASN A 97 6.58 2.59 2.79
CA ASN A 97 7.49 3.23 3.73
C ASN A 97 7.62 2.49 5.08
N ASN A 98 6.66 1.65 5.42
CA ASN A 98 6.65 0.86 6.66
C ASN A 98 7.32 -0.52 6.51
N SER A 99 7.74 -0.88 5.29
CA SER A 99 8.36 -2.18 5.00
C SER A 99 9.88 -2.20 5.24
N TRP A 100 10.51 -1.03 5.38
CA TRP A 100 11.95 -0.85 5.64
C TRP A 100 12.87 -1.47 4.57
N ILE A 101 12.42 -1.50 3.31
CA ILE A 101 13.16 -2.09 2.18
C ILE A 101 13.51 -1.08 1.09
N ASP A 102 13.49 0.21 1.40
CA ASP A 102 13.75 1.29 0.42
C ASP A 102 15.06 1.04 -0.36
N GLY A 103 16.14 0.66 0.34
CA GLY A 103 17.44 0.36 -0.28
C GLY A 103 17.54 -1.00 -0.99
N GLU A 104 16.47 -1.77 -1.06
CA GLU A 104 16.41 -3.05 -1.79
C GLU A 104 15.70 -2.92 -3.14
N LEU A 105 15.02 -1.79 -3.38
CA LEU A 105 14.18 -1.60 -4.56
C LEU A 105 14.97 -1.59 -5.87
N GLU A 106 16.22 -1.10 -5.85
CA GLU A 106 17.12 -1.14 -7.02
C GLU A 106 17.35 -2.56 -7.56
N LYS A 107 17.23 -3.59 -6.69
CA LYS A 107 17.36 -5.01 -7.10
C LYS A 107 16.19 -5.48 -7.96
N LEU A 108 15.09 -4.75 -7.97
CA LEU A 108 13.90 -5.02 -8.79
C LEU A 108 13.97 -4.31 -10.16
N ASP A 109 15.04 -3.56 -10.42
CA ASP A 109 15.24 -2.94 -11.72
C ASP A 109 15.36 -4.01 -12.81
N GLY A 110 14.70 -3.76 -13.92
CA GLY A 110 14.77 -4.66 -15.10
C GLY A 110 13.83 -5.86 -15.08
N ILE A 111 13.18 -6.22 -13.94
CA ILE A 111 12.15 -7.27 -13.96
C ILE A 111 10.87 -6.75 -14.65
N GLN A 112 10.01 -7.67 -15.12
CA GLN A 112 8.75 -7.28 -15.79
C GLN A 112 7.65 -6.91 -14.80
N THR A 113 7.73 -7.39 -13.56
CA THR A 113 6.78 -7.09 -12.48
C THR A 113 6.66 -5.58 -12.27
N ALA A 114 5.46 -5.07 -12.19
CA ALA A 114 5.24 -3.67 -11.82
C ALA A 114 5.52 -3.46 -10.33
N VAL A 115 6.36 -2.49 -10.01
CA VAL A 115 6.74 -2.15 -8.64
C VAL A 115 5.89 -1.00 -8.14
N SER A 116 5.15 -1.23 -7.06
CA SER A 116 4.28 -0.25 -6.43
C SER A 116 4.77 0.06 -5.02
N TYR A 117 4.76 1.34 -4.66
CA TYR A 117 5.20 1.81 -3.35
C TYR A 117 4.21 2.80 -2.74
N ASP A 118 3.81 2.56 -1.50
CA ASP A 118 3.00 3.49 -0.72
C ASP A 118 3.88 4.34 0.20
N PHE A 119 3.95 5.63 -0.10
CA PHE A 119 4.60 6.64 0.73
C PHE A 119 3.74 7.04 1.93
N SER A 120 2.44 6.72 1.92
CA SER A 120 1.46 7.21 2.90
C SER A 120 1.55 8.75 3.02
N GLY A 121 1.68 9.29 4.23
CA GLY A 121 1.93 10.72 4.48
C GLY A 121 3.40 11.16 4.40
N LYS A 122 4.33 10.24 4.01
CA LYS A 122 5.78 10.49 3.99
C LYS A 122 6.31 10.98 2.62
N TRP A 123 5.43 11.32 1.71
CA TRP A 123 5.75 11.81 0.37
C TRP A 123 6.58 13.10 0.36
N ASN A 124 6.61 13.87 1.46
CA ASN A 124 7.40 15.08 1.64
C ASN A 124 8.86 14.82 2.08
N GLU A 125 9.23 13.57 2.38
CA GLU A 125 10.61 13.17 2.69
C GLU A 125 11.41 13.11 1.40
N GLU A 126 12.17 14.18 1.10
CA GLU A 126 12.89 14.33 -0.18
C GLU A 126 13.92 13.21 -0.41
N GLU A 127 14.67 12.84 0.62
CA GLU A 127 15.66 11.76 0.53
C GLU A 127 15.00 10.44 0.11
N ARG A 128 13.88 10.08 0.74
CA ARG A 128 13.12 8.87 0.39
C ARG A 128 12.58 8.96 -1.02
N ARG A 129 11.96 10.08 -1.39
CA ARG A 129 11.44 10.29 -2.74
C ARG A 129 12.53 10.04 -3.80
N ASN A 130 13.70 10.66 -3.62
CA ASN A 130 14.80 10.54 -4.57
C ASN A 130 15.44 9.14 -4.59
N ALA A 131 15.41 8.41 -3.48
CA ALA A 131 15.91 7.04 -3.39
C ALA A 131 14.92 6.00 -3.96
N VAL A 132 13.62 6.22 -3.82
CA VAL A 132 12.58 5.23 -4.13
C VAL A 132 12.00 5.42 -5.54
N CYS A 133 11.65 6.66 -5.93
CA CYS A 133 10.94 6.92 -7.18
C CYS A 133 11.62 6.38 -8.45
N PRO A 134 12.97 6.37 -8.58
CA PRO A 134 13.63 5.80 -9.76
C PRO A 134 13.38 4.30 -9.97
N HIS A 135 13.01 3.57 -8.92
CA HIS A 135 12.90 2.11 -8.88
C HIS A 135 11.45 1.61 -8.82
N ILE A 136 10.46 2.50 -8.94
CA ILE A 136 9.04 2.14 -8.86
C ILE A 136 8.26 2.57 -10.09
N ASP A 137 7.16 1.85 -10.34
CA ASP A 137 6.24 2.15 -11.43
C ASP A 137 5.02 2.94 -10.93
N TYR A 138 4.50 2.62 -9.73
CA TYR A 138 3.36 3.30 -9.12
C TYR A 138 3.71 3.85 -7.74
N ALA A 139 3.52 5.14 -7.53
CA ALA A 139 3.64 5.80 -6.23
C ALA A 139 2.24 6.07 -5.65
N PHE A 140 1.94 5.57 -4.45
CA PHE A 140 0.72 5.90 -3.71
C PHE A 140 1.02 6.90 -2.60
N LEU A 141 0.15 7.91 -2.44
CA LEU A 141 0.31 9.02 -1.52
C LEU A 141 -0.99 9.28 -0.74
N SER A 142 -0.87 9.60 0.53
CA SER A 142 -1.98 10.09 1.36
C SER A 142 -1.91 11.61 1.47
N CYS A 143 -2.81 12.31 0.78
CA CYS A 143 -2.83 13.77 0.64
C CYS A 143 -4.12 14.42 1.19
N GLY A 144 -4.81 13.78 2.15
CA GLY A 144 -6.13 14.19 2.66
C GLY A 144 -6.23 15.63 3.17
N GLY A 145 -5.12 16.22 3.62
CA GLY A 145 -5.08 17.60 4.12
C GLY A 145 -4.76 18.67 3.07
N LEU A 146 -4.54 18.27 1.80
CA LEU A 146 -4.13 19.18 0.73
C LEU A 146 -5.30 19.59 -0.18
N GLU A 147 -5.16 20.76 -0.81
CA GLU A 147 -6.03 21.18 -1.89
C GLU A 147 -5.55 20.57 -3.24
N PRO A 148 -6.45 20.41 -4.24
CA PRO A 148 -6.12 19.76 -5.51
C PRO A 148 -4.88 20.33 -6.21
N ASP A 149 -4.69 21.66 -6.19
CA ASP A 149 -3.51 22.29 -6.80
C ASP A 149 -2.20 21.97 -6.06
N GLN A 150 -2.27 21.75 -4.77
CA GLN A 150 -1.11 21.29 -3.98
C GLN A 150 -0.83 19.80 -4.29
N VAL A 151 -1.87 18.98 -4.38
CA VAL A 151 -1.73 17.57 -4.75
C VAL A 151 -1.09 17.41 -6.12
N ARG A 152 -1.51 18.24 -7.10
CA ARG A 152 -0.91 18.26 -8.46
C ARG A 152 0.61 18.49 -8.39
N LYS A 153 1.06 19.48 -7.63
CA LYS A 153 2.50 19.78 -7.45
C LYS A 153 3.25 18.61 -6.80
N VAL A 154 2.61 17.92 -5.87
CA VAL A 154 3.19 16.71 -5.25
C VAL A 154 3.31 15.59 -6.28
N CYS A 155 2.25 15.32 -7.06
CA CYS A 155 2.29 14.33 -8.14
C CYS A 155 3.40 14.63 -9.15
N ASP A 156 3.50 15.89 -9.61
CA ASP A 156 4.55 16.34 -10.53
C ASP A 156 5.95 16.08 -9.95
N SER A 157 6.14 16.33 -8.64
CA SER A 157 7.44 16.11 -8.00
C SER A 157 7.82 14.62 -7.95
N MET A 158 6.85 13.72 -7.79
CA MET A 158 7.07 12.27 -7.81
C MET A 158 7.39 11.75 -9.22
N LEU A 159 6.67 12.23 -10.22
CA LEU A 159 6.93 11.92 -11.63
C LEU A 159 8.33 12.40 -12.06
N HIS A 160 8.72 13.63 -11.68
CA HIS A 160 10.06 14.15 -11.94
C HIS A 160 11.17 13.37 -11.21
N ALA A 161 10.87 12.79 -10.05
CA ALA A 161 11.80 11.95 -9.31
C ALA A 161 11.96 10.54 -9.91
N GLY A 162 11.11 10.14 -10.88
CA GLY A 162 11.25 8.89 -11.61
C GLY A 162 10.08 7.91 -11.56
N ALA A 163 9.07 8.12 -10.71
CA ALA A 163 7.86 7.30 -10.71
C ALA A 163 7.13 7.43 -12.06
N ARG A 164 6.55 6.33 -12.58
CA ARG A 164 5.84 6.35 -13.87
C ARG A 164 4.39 6.79 -13.74
N ALA A 165 3.77 6.48 -12.62
CA ALA A 165 2.42 6.89 -12.29
C ALA A 165 2.33 7.22 -10.80
N VAL A 166 1.48 8.18 -10.46
CA VAL A 166 1.27 8.65 -9.08
C VAL A 166 -0.23 8.62 -8.78
N VAL A 167 -0.57 8.12 -7.62
CA VAL A 167 -1.94 8.02 -7.10
C VAL A 167 -2.00 8.71 -5.75
N ALA A 168 -2.61 9.87 -5.68
CA ALA A 168 -2.76 10.65 -4.46
C ALA A 168 -4.20 10.57 -3.95
N THR A 169 -4.44 9.87 -2.84
CA THR A 169 -5.73 9.85 -2.17
C THR A 169 -5.93 11.12 -1.34
N MET A 170 -7.12 11.72 -1.42
CA MET A 170 -7.47 13.00 -0.79
C MET A 170 -8.61 12.83 0.25
N GLY A 171 -8.78 11.62 0.77
CA GLY A 171 -9.88 11.29 1.68
C GLY A 171 -11.25 11.55 1.05
N GLY A 172 -12.12 12.27 1.74
CA GLY A 172 -13.45 12.64 1.22
C GLY A 172 -13.48 13.51 -0.04
N LYS A 173 -12.30 13.95 -0.55
CA LYS A 173 -12.18 14.66 -1.84
C LYS A 173 -11.87 13.71 -3.02
N GLY A 174 -11.74 12.40 -2.79
CA GLY A 174 -11.47 11.40 -3.81
C GLY A 174 -9.98 11.11 -4.02
N ALA A 175 -9.55 10.93 -5.26
CA ALA A 175 -8.17 10.64 -5.61
C ALA A 175 -7.75 11.34 -6.91
N MET A 176 -6.47 11.64 -7.03
CA MET A 176 -5.84 12.11 -8.25
C MET A 176 -4.86 11.05 -8.73
N TYR A 177 -4.98 10.68 -10.00
CA TYR A 177 -3.99 9.89 -10.74
C TYR A 177 -3.24 10.82 -11.69
N ALA A 178 -1.91 10.65 -11.80
CA ALA A 178 -1.08 11.39 -12.74
C ALA A 178 -0.05 10.46 -13.39
N ASP A 179 0.13 10.58 -14.71
CA ASP A 179 1.16 9.92 -15.50
C ASP A 179 1.59 10.79 -16.68
N ALA A 180 2.38 10.24 -17.61
CA ALA A 180 2.87 10.98 -18.78
C ALA A 180 1.76 11.49 -19.71
N ALA A 181 0.55 10.91 -19.69
CA ALA A 181 -0.60 11.38 -20.46
C ALA A 181 -1.40 12.49 -19.75
N GLY A 182 -0.98 12.89 -18.55
CA GLY A 182 -1.62 13.93 -17.73
C GLY A 182 -2.35 13.37 -16.53
N GLU A 183 -3.20 14.18 -15.92
CA GLU A 183 -3.92 13.85 -14.69
C GLU A 183 -5.35 13.37 -14.95
N MET A 184 -5.90 12.65 -13.96
CA MET A 184 -7.31 12.30 -13.86
C MET A 184 -7.75 12.36 -12.40
N ILE A 185 -8.85 13.06 -12.13
CA ILE A 185 -9.44 13.14 -10.80
C ILE A 185 -10.61 12.16 -10.74
N GLN A 186 -10.57 11.29 -9.74
CA GLN A 186 -11.65 10.40 -9.37
C GLN A 186 -12.40 11.00 -8.19
N PRO A 187 -13.66 11.38 -8.34
CA PRO A 187 -14.51 11.79 -7.22
C PRO A 187 -14.63 10.66 -6.18
N PRO A 188 -14.87 10.97 -4.91
CA PRO A 188 -15.11 9.94 -3.91
C PRO A 188 -16.47 9.28 -4.17
N GLU A 189 -16.58 7.99 -3.87
CA GLU A 189 -17.87 7.41 -3.58
C GLU A 189 -18.16 7.65 -2.10
N TRP A 190 -19.15 8.51 -1.84
CA TRP A 190 -19.41 8.96 -0.48
C TRP A 190 -20.21 7.92 0.30
N VAL A 191 -19.71 7.56 1.48
CA VAL A 191 -20.39 6.72 2.47
C VAL A 191 -20.21 7.34 3.86
N GLU A 192 -21.09 7.05 4.79
CA GLU A 192 -20.85 7.35 6.20
C GLU A 192 -19.93 6.28 6.78
N PRO A 193 -18.66 6.60 7.09
CA PRO A 193 -17.69 5.57 7.43
C PRO A 193 -17.92 5.03 8.84
N VAL A 194 -17.86 3.71 8.98
CA VAL A 194 -17.72 3.03 10.27
C VAL A 194 -16.27 3.09 10.74
N ASP A 195 -15.33 2.95 9.80
CA ASP A 195 -13.90 2.91 10.07
C ASP A 195 -13.09 3.15 8.79
N THR A 196 -12.25 4.16 8.77
CA THR A 196 -11.44 4.51 7.59
C THR A 196 -10.12 3.73 7.49
N LEU A 197 -9.85 2.79 8.43
CA LEU A 197 -8.64 1.97 8.35
C LEU A 197 -8.59 1.12 7.09
N GLY A 198 -7.48 1.22 6.36
CA GLY A 198 -7.26 0.44 5.16
C GLY A 198 -7.96 0.99 3.91
N ALA A 199 -8.62 2.16 3.99
CA ALA A 199 -9.22 2.79 2.81
C ALA A 199 -8.20 3.07 1.70
N GLY A 200 -7.01 3.59 2.06
CA GLY A 200 -5.91 3.78 1.12
C GLY A 200 -5.38 2.47 0.55
N ASP A 201 -5.18 1.46 1.42
CA ASP A 201 -4.71 0.13 1.02
C ASP A 201 -5.72 -0.58 0.08
N SER A 202 -7.02 -0.45 0.37
CA SER A 202 -8.07 -1.06 -0.44
C SER A 202 -8.21 -0.37 -1.79
N PHE A 203 -8.08 0.97 -1.84
CA PHE A 203 -8.01 1.71 -3.09
C PHE A 203 -6.81 1.27 -3.92
N ALA A 204 -5.62 1.18 -3.31
CA ALA A 204 -4.41 0.73 -3.98
C ALA A 204 -4.54 -0.70 -4.51
N ALA A 205 -5.06 -1.63 -3.68
CA ALA A 205 -5.27 -3.01 -4.09
C ALA A 205 -6.22 -3.12 -5.28
N ALA A 206 -7.35 -2.40 -5.26
CA ALA A 206 -8.33 -2.45 -6.34
C ALA A 206 -7.78 -1.85 -7.63
N LEU A 207 -7.10 -0.70 -7.57
CA LEU A 207 -6.48 -0.09 -8.73
C LEU A 207 -5.39 -0.98 -9.33
N LEU A 208 -4.48 -1.49 -8.51
CA LEU A 208 -3.39 -2.36 -8.95
C LEU A 208 -3.92 -3.68 -9.53
N THR A 209 -4.95 -4.28 -8.93
CA THR A 209 -5.58 -5.49 -9.47
C THR A 209 -6.21 -5.23 -10.84
N ALA A 210 -6.91 -4.10 -11.00
CA ALA A 210 -7.51 -3.73 -12.29
C ALA A 210 -6.47 -3.43 -13.38
N LEU A 211 -5.32 -2.87 -12.99
CA LEU A 211 -4.23 -2.53 -13.91
C LEU A 211 -3.18 -3.65 -14.07
N ALA A 212 -3.25 -4.73 -13.26
CA ALA A 212 -2.29 -5.84 -13.34
C ALA A 212 -2.10 -6.42 -14.76
N PRO A 213 -3.15 -6.54 -15.61
CA PRO A 213 -2.96 -7.05 -16.98
C PRO A 213 -2.07 -6.18 -17.86
N ILE A 214 -1.92 -4.89 -17.58
CA ILE A 214 -0.99 -4.03 -18.33
C ILE A 214 0.41 -3.97 -17.69
N GLY A 215 0.54 -4.44 -16.44
CA GLY A 215 1.80 -4.42 -15.69
C GLY A 215 2.30 -3.00 -15.43
N LYS A 216 3.52 -2.70 -15.90
CA LYS A 216 4.11 -1.36 -15.77
C LYS A 216 3.35 -0.33 -16.62
N PRO A 217 3.09 0.88 -16.08
CA PRO A 217 2.45 1.94 -16.86
C PRO A 217 3.23 2.20 -18.16
N PRO A 218 2.54 2.25 -19.31
CA PRO A 218 3.17 2.61 -20.57
C PRO A 218 3.85 3.98 -20.51
N LYS A 219 4.93 4.18 -21.28
CA LYS A 219 5.61 5.49 -21.35
C LYS A 219 4.70 6.62 -21.82
N ALA A 220 3.67 6.31 -22.62
CA ALA A 220 2.68 7.27 -23.09
C ALA A 220 1.52 7.49 -22.10
N GLY A 221 1.55 6.84 -20.94
CA GLY A 221 0.48 6.82 -19.95
C GLY A 221 -0.50 5.67 -20.18
N VAL A 222 -1.36 5.45 -19.20
CA VAL A 222 -2.42 4.42 -19.23
C VAL A 222 -3.57 4.89 -20.13
N GLU A 223 -4.17 3.96 -20.89
CA GLU A 223 -5.36 4.25 -21.69
C GLU A 223 -6.47 4.82 -20.81
N ARG A 224 -7.09 5.94 -21.25
CA ARG A 224 -7.93 6.78 -20.38
C ARG A 224 -9.25 6.14 -19.96
N GLU A 225 -9.87 5.33 -20.83
CA GLU A 225 -11.12 4.65 -20.47
C GLU A 225 -10.87 3.51 -19.49
N LEU A 226 -9.82 2.72 -19.72
CA LEU A 226 -9.38 1.70 -18.78
C LEU A 226 -9.05 2.31 -17.41
N LEU A 227 -8.30 3.42 -17.40
CA LEU A 227 -7.94 4.13 -16.17
C LEU A 227 -9.18 4.65 -15.42
N ARG A 228 -10.15 5.22 -16.13
CA ARG A 228 -11.40 5.71 -15.53
C ARG A 228 -12.17 4.59 -14.85
N GLN A 229 -12.30 3.44 -15.51
CA GLN A 229 -12.98 2.27 -14.96
C GLN A 229 -12.24 1.73 -13.74
N ALA A 230 -10.91 1.62 -13.82
CA ALA A 230 -10.07 1.16 -12.72
C ALA A 230 -10.15 2.09 -11.48
N LEU A 231 -10.08 3.40 -11.70
CA LEU A 231 -10.21 4.39 -10.61
C LEU A 231 -11.61 4.39 -9.98
N SER A 232 -12.66 4.28 -10.80
CA SER A 232 -14.04 4.19 -10.30
C SER A 232 -14.26 2.91 -9.47
N GLY A 233 -13.76 1.77 -9.94
CA GLY A 233 -13.79 0.52 -9.20
C GLY A 233 -13.02 0.58 -7.89
N ALA A 234 -11.85 1.25 -7.90
CA ALA A 234 -11.04 1.45 -6.70
C ALA A 234 -11.74 2.34 -5.67
N ALA A 235 -12.39 3.43 -6.11
CA ALA A 235 -13.17 4.30 -5.23
C ALA A 235 -14.36 3.55 -4.61
N HIS A 236 -15.09 2.76 -5.41
CA HIS A 236 -16.19 1.93 -4.93
C HIS A 236 -15.71 0.93 -3.87
N PHE A 237 -14.66 0.17 -4.16
CA PHE A 237 -14.13 -0.83 -3.24
C PHE A 237 -13.63 -0.21 -1.93
N ALA A 238 -12.95 0.95 -2.00
CA ALA A 238 -12.49 1.68 -0.82
C ALA A 238 -13.68 2.17 0.04
N ALA A 239 -14.74 2.67 -0.57
CA ALA A 239 -15.96 3.05 0.12
C ALA A 239 -16.60 1.86 0.86
N GLN A 240 -16.69 0.68 0.21
CA GLN A 240 -17.23 -0.53 0.85
C GLN A 240 -16.34 -1.01 2.02
N CYS A 241 -15.01 -0.83 1.95
CA CYS A 241 -14.12 -1.13 3.06
C CYS A 241 -14.35 -0.22 4.26
N CYS A 242 -14.65 1.06 4.05
CA CYS A 242 -14.97 2.01 5.12
C CYS A 242 -16.24 1.66 5.91
N LEU A 243 -17.11 0.81 5.40
CA LEU A 243 -18.30 0.32 6.10
C LEU A 243 -18.01 -0.84 7.08
N LYS A 244 -16.75 -1.29 7.19
CA LYS A 244 -16.33 -2.40 8.03
C LYS A 244 -15.36 -1.93 9.12
N LYS A 245 -15.53 -2.42 10.35
CA LYS A 245 -14.60 -2.15 11.45
C LYS A 245 -13.30 -2.94 11.26
N GLY A 246 -12.15 -2.30 11.51
CA GLY A 246 -10.85 -2.98 11.54
C GLY A 246 -10.31 -3.39 10.19
N ALA A 247 -10.45 -2.56 9.16
CA ALA A 247 -10.06 -2.87 7.78
C ALA A 247 -10.85 -4.09 7.24
N PHE A 248 -10.27 -5.27 7.32
CA PHE A 248 -10.92 -6.54 6.95
C PHE A 248 -11.32 -7.41 8.17
N GLY A 249 -11.36 -6.81 9.39
CA GLY A 249 -11.92 -7.46 10.59
C GLY A 249 -10.93 -8.26 11.43
N CYS A 250 -9.62 -8.26 11.11
CA CYS A 250 -8.59 -9.01 11.84
C CYS A 250 -7.83 -8.19 12.89
N GLY A 251 -8.30 -6.98 13.23
CA GLY A 251 -7.75 -6.20 14.33
C GLY A 251 -8.02 -6.85 15.69
N ARG A 252 -7.10 -6.69 16.65
CA ARG A 252 -7.31 -7.11 18.04
C ARG A 252 -7.69 -5.92 18.91
N ASP A 253 -8.73 -6.07 19.73
CA ASP A 253 -8.98 -5.16 20.83
C ASP A 253 -7.91 -5.37 21.91
N ILE A 254 -7.24 -4.30 22.31
CA ILE A 254 -6.28 -4.31 23.42
C ILE A 254 -7.07 -3.89 24.65
N SER A 255 -7.19 -4.77 25.65
CA SER A 255 -7.68 -4.38 26.97
C SER A 255 -6.67 -3.44 27.63
N ASP A 256 -7.15 -2.41 28.31
CA ASP A 256 -6.36 -1.30 28.94
C ASP A 256 -5.26 -1.75 29.93
N GLU A 257 -5.14 -3.03 30.21
CA GLU A 257 -4.21 -3.59 31.21
C GLU A 257 -2.78 -3.87 30.68
N ARG A 258 -2.43 -3.49 29.43
CA ARG A 258 -1.12 -3.79 28.82
C ARG A 258 -0.44 -2.60 28.12
N ILE A 259 -0.80 -1.39 28.49
CA ILE A 259 -0.13 -0.17 28.00
C ILE A 259 0.81 0.37 29.07
#